data_a3f880cfb5567e49d1b1ebab3dedf91b
#
_entry.id   a3f880cfb5567e49d1b1ebab3dedf91b
#
_cell.length_a   1.000
_cell.length_b   1.000
_cell.length_c   1.000
_cell.angle_alpha   90.00
_cell.angle_beta   90.00
_cell.angle_gamma   90.00
#
_symmetry.space_group_name_H-M   'P 1'
#
loop_
_entity.id
_entity.type
_entity.pdbx_description
1 polymer ?
#
loop_
_entity_poly.entity_id
_entity_poly.type
_entity_poly.pdbx_seq_one_letter_code
_entity_poly.pdbx_strand_id
1 'polypeptide(L)'
;MLTVNQTSITIAFFALLAGAAYLVSEQVGRAYKQLAIIFARVSLILVNFGFWIGSLWGDYPGKTWAQGEDYRLWSNREAWRVGHLHVPETAFIVGWAIVIIAVGAWAARANRRWVVTTAAVFGAIEFYTQWFERLGAAPWAIIVAGLTIVAFAIALWRYNLTWDRPTTVTA
;
A
#
# COMPACT_ATOMS: atom_id res chain seq x y z
N MET A 1 -6.59 -6.05 -22.28
CA MET A 1 -5.58 -5.20 -21.64
C MET A 1 -6.25 -4.61 -20.41
N LEU A 2 -6.02 -5.17 -19.23
CA LEU A 2 -6.53 -4.61 -17.97
C LEU A 2 -5.83 -3.26 -17.78
N THR A 3 -6.50 -2.21 -18.17
CA THR A 3 -5.99 -0.86 -18.00
C THR A 3 -6.05 -0.52 -16.52
N VAL A 4 -4.91 -0.38 -15.89
CA VAL A 4 -4.68 0.09 -14.50
C VAL A 4 -5.20 1.53 -14.31
N ASN A 5 -6.23 1.91 -15.05
CA ASN A 5 -6.76 3.27 -15.13
C ASN A 5 -7.84 3.58 -14.08
N GLN A 6 -8.12 2.65 -13.16
CA GLN A 6 -9.05 2.84 -12.05
C GLN A 6 -8.42 2.34 -10.76
N THR A 7 -7.47 3.11 -10.30
CA THR A 7 -6.64 2.80 -9.14
C THR A 7 -7.50 2.63 -7.88
N SER A 8 -8.50 3.48 -7.69
CA SER A 8 -9.41 3.41 -6.54
C SER A 8 -10.20 2.10 -6.50
N ILE A 9 -10.72 1.65 -7.65
CA ILE A 9 -11.48 0.38 -7.73
C ILE A 9 -10.53 -0.81 -7.49
N THR A 10 -9.33 -0.75 -8.05
CA THR A 10 -8.31 -1.79 -7.84
C THR A 10 -7.95 -1.91 -6.36
N ILE A 11 -7.71 -0.78 -5.67
CA ILE A 11 -7.44 -0.75 -4.25
C ILE A 11 -8.61 -1.36 -3.46
N ALA A 12 -9.85 -0.91 -3.72
CA ALA A 12 -11.03 -1.41 -3.01
C ALA A 12 -11.22 -2.92 -3.22
N PHE A 13 -11.11 -3.40 -4.46
CA PHE A 13 -11.25 -4.82 -4.78
C PHE A 13 -10.21 -5.69 -4.05
N PHE A 14 -8.93 -5.34 -4.15
CA PHE A 14 -7.87 -6.13 -3.51
C PHE A 14 -7.85 -5.97 -1.99
N ALA A 15 -8.31 -4.85 -1.43
CA ALA A 15 -8.46 -4.69 0.00
C ALA A 15 -9.57 -5.62 0.55
N LEU A 16 -10.71 -5.69 -0.12
CA LEU A 16 -11.78 -6.63 0.21
C LEU A 16 -11.31 -8.09 0.08
N LEU A 17 -10.59 -8.40 -1.01
CA LEU A 17 -10.05 -9.74 -1.23
C LEU A 17 -9.01 -10.12 -0.17
N ALA A 18 -8.14 -9.20 0.23
CA ALA A 18 -7.16 -9.42 1.29
C ALA A 18 -7.84 -9.70 2.64
N GLY A 19 -8.85 -8.89 2.99
CA GLY A 19 -9.65 -9.06 4.20
C GLY A 19 -10.41 -10.39 4.21
N ALA A 20 -11.11 -10.70 3.11
CA ALA A 20 -11.85 -11.95 2.97
C ALA A 20 -10.91 -13.18 3.07
N ALA A 21 -9.79 -13.18 2.34
CA ALA A 21 -8.82 -14.26 2.38
C ALA A 21 -8.20 -14.43 3.77
N TYR A 22 -7.96 -13.32 4.48
CA TYR A 22 -7.48 -13.35 5.86
C TYR A 22 -8.51 -13.99 6.79
N LEU A 23 -9.77 -13.56 6.74
CA LEU A 23 -10.86 -14.13 7.56
C LEU A 23 -11.07 -15.62 7.26
N VAL A 24 -11.07 -16.00 5.99
CA VAL A 24 -11.16 -17.40 5.57
C VAL A 24 -9.98 -18.21 6.13
N SER A 25 -8.78 -17.64 6.17
CA SER A 25 -7.59 -18.33 6.70
C SER A 25 -7.71 -18.73 8.18
N GLU A 26 -8.56 -18.04 8.93
CA GLU A 26 -8.81 -18.35 10.34
C GLU A 26 -9.88 -19.45 10.54
N GLN A 27 -10.73 -19.68 9.53
CA GLN A 27 -11.85 -20.62 9.59
C GLN A 27 -11.57 -21.97 8.91
N VAL A 28 -10.62 -22.01 7.98
CA VAL A 28 -10.32 -23.23 7.20
C VAL A 28 -9.26 -24.11 7.84
N GLY A 29 -9.32 -25.41 7.53
CA GLY A 29 -8.34 -26.41 7.99
C GLY A 29 -6.92 -26.13 7.47
N ARG A 30 -5.93 -26.75 8.10
CA ARG A 30 -4.49 -26.49 7.86
C ARG A 30 -4.08 -26.54 6.39
N ALA A 31 -4.66 -27.42 5.58
CA ALA A 31 -4.34 -27.58 4.17
C ALA A 31 -4.62 -26.31 3.34
N TYR A 32 -5.74 -25.65 3.60
CA TYR A 32 -6.18 -24.45 2.85
C TYR A 32 -5.72 -23.14 3.50
N LYS A 33 -5.33 -23.19 4.77
CA LYS A 33 -4.88 -22.00 5.50
C LYS A 33 -3.69 -21.33 4.85
N GLN A 34 -2.69 -22.09 4.41
CA GLN A 34 -1.51 -21.55 3.74
C GLN A 34 -1.87 -20.84 2.42
N LEU A 35 -2.77 -21.47 1.63
CA LEU A 35 -3.24 -20.88 0.37
C LEU A 35 -3.96 -19.55 0.62
N ALA A 36 -4.88 -19.50 1.59
CA ALA A 36 -5.60 -18.30 1.95
C ALA A 36 -4.65 -17.17 2.43
N ILE A 37 -3.61 -17.51 3.21
CA ILE A 37 -2.59 -16.53 3.63
C ILE A 37 -1.78 -16.01 2.42
N ILE A 38 -1.44 -16.86 1.44
CA ILE A 38 -0.76 -16.43 0.23
C ILE A 38 -1.63 -15.46 -0.56
N PHE A 39 -2.92 -15.77 -0.73
CA PHE A 39 -3.87 -14.85 -1.37
C PHE A 39 -3.98 -13.51 -0.64
N ALA A 40 -4.07 -13.53 0.69
CA ALA A 40 -4.10 -12.32 1.49
C ALA A 40 -2.84 -11.47 1.30
N ARG A 41 -1.66 -12.11 1.26
CA ARG A 41 -0.37 -11.43 1.04
C ARG A 41 -0.28 -10.79 -0.34
N VAL A 42 -0.62 -11.53 -1.39
CA VAL A 42 -0.59 -11.03 -2.76
C VAL A 42 -1.57 -9.87 -2.91
N SER A 43 -2.79 -10.00 -2.39
CA SER A 43 -3.80 -8.94 -2.43
C SER A 43 -3.33 -7.70 -1.68
N LEU A 44 -2.70 -7.84 -0.51
CA LEU A 44 -2.16 -6.71 0.24
C LEU A 44 -1.04 -5.98 -0.51
N ILE A 45 -0.17 -6.72 -1.21
CA ILE A 45 0.86 -6.15 -2.08
C ILE A 45 0.20 -5.36 -3.23
N LEU A 46 -0.84 -5.91 -3.86
CA LEU A 46 -1.55 -5.25 -4.95
C LEU A 46 -2.29 -3.98 -4.49
N VAL A 47 -2.86 -3.97 -3.27
CA VAL A 47 -3.39 -2.75 -2.64
C VAL A 47 -2.32 -1.67 -2.54
N ASN A 48 -1.13 -2.02 -2.04
CA ASN A 48 -0.04 -1.06 -1.91
C ASN A 48 0.45 -0.54 -3.26
N PHE A 49 0.56 -1.38 -4.29
CA PHE A 49 0.85 -0.93 -5.64
C PHE A 49 -0.23 0.00 -6.20
N GLY A 50 -1.50 -0.27 -5.91
CA GLY A 50 -2.60 0.62 -6.25
C GLY A 50 -2.40 2.02 -5.62
N PHE A 51 -2.14 2.08 -4.33
CA PHE A 51 -1.85 3.34 -3.65
C PHE A 51 -0.63 4.06 -4.23
N TRP A 52 0.44 3.33 -4.51
CA TRP A 52 1.64 3.89 -5.13
C TRP A 52 1.36 4.52 -6.48
N ILE A 53 0.64 3.82 -7.36
CA ILE A 53 0.23 4.34 -8.67
C ILE A 53 -0.68 5.58 -8.51
N GLY A 54 -1.66 5.50 -7.60
CA GLY A 54 -2.56 6.62 -7.30
C GLY A 54 -1.84 7.84 -6.74
N SER A 55 -0.78 7.65 -5.95
CA SER A 55 0.02 8.75 -5.40
C SER A 55 0.84 9.50 -6.45
N LEU A 56 1.12 8.87 -7.59
CA LEU A 56 1.88 9.47 -8.70
C LEU A 56 0.98 10.19 -9.72
N TRP A 57 -0.21 9.65 -10.00
CA TRP A 57 -1.04 10.14 -11.11
C TRP A 57 -2.49 10.48 -10.74
N GLY A 58 -2.89 10.26 -9.49
CA GLY A 58 -4.29 10.37 -9.09
C GLY A 58 -5.16 9.28 -9.74
N ASP A 59 -6.48 9.44 -9.65
CA ASP A 59 -7.43 8.53 -10.30
C ASP A 59 -8.63 9.30 -10.86
N TYR A 60 -9.18 8.77 -11.93
CA TYR A 60 -10.36 9.27 -12.62
C TYR A 60 -11.39 8.15 -12.76
N PRO A 61 -12.14 7.84 -11.67
CA PRO A 61 -13.17 6.80 -11.70
C PRO A 61 -14.19 7.09 -12.79
N GLY A 62 -14.59 6.03 -13.53
CA GLY A 62 -15.56 6.17 -14.63
C GLY A 62 -14.96 6.41 -16.01
N LYS A 63 -13.69 6.76 -16.13
CA LYS A 63 -13.02 6.99 -17.43
C LYS A 63 -13.17 5.82 -18.40
N THR A 64 -13.05 4.59 -17.92
CA THR A 64 -13.12 3.39 -18.79
C THR A 64 -14.52 3.08 -19.29
N TRP A 65 -15.55 3.66 -18.68
CA TRP A 65 -16.96 3.53 -19.08
C TRP A 65 -17.48 4.76 -19.79
N ALA A 66 -16.66 5.81 -19.94
CA ALA A 66 -17.03 7.00 -20.67
C ALA A 66 -17.27 6.69 -22.15
N GLN A 67 -18.41 7.13 -22.69
CA GLN A 67 -18.83 6.95 -24.08
C GLN A 67 -19.31 8.27 -24.68
N GLY A 68 -19.21 8.42 -26.01
CA GLY A 68 -19.77 9.58 -26.71
C GLY A 68 -19.07 10.90 -26.34
N GLU A 69 -19.83 11.90 -25.87
CA GLU A 69 -19.31 13.22 -25.48
C GLU A 69 -18.35 13.15 -24.30
N ASP A 70 -18.61 12.27 -23.33
CA ASP A 70 -17.75 12.07 -22.17
C ASP A 70 -16.35 11.60 -22.57
N TYR A 71 -16.26 10.76 -23.61
CA TYR A 71 -14.96 10.36 -24.15
C TYR A 71 -14.19 11.53 -24.77
N ARG A 72 -14.89 12.49 -25.39
CA ARG A 72 -14.28 13.72 -25.94
C ARG A 72 -13.79 14.65 -24.81
N LEU A 73 -14.55 14.76 -23.72
CA LEU A 73 -14.15 15.52 -22.54
C LEU A 73 -12.89 14.96 -21.88
N TRP A 74 -12.67 13.66 -21.98
CA TRP A 74 -11.46 13.03 -21.44
C TRP A 74 -10.16 13.54 -22.11
N SER A 75 -10.20 13.98 -23.36
CA SER A 75 -9.04 14.60 -24.03
C SER A 75 -8.59 15.90 -23.36
N ASN A 76 -9.51 16.57 -22.65
CA ASN A 76 -9.24 17.72 -21.80
C ASN A 76 -9.47 17.35 -20.32
N ARG A 77 -8.38 17.03 -19.61
CA ARG A 77 -8.43 16.61 -18.20
C ARG A 77 -9.06 17.64 -17.27
N GLU A 78 -8.93 18.92 -17.56
CA GLU A 78 -9.54 19.99 -16.77
C GLU A 78 -11.06 20.00 -16.94
N ALA A 79 -11.56 19.88 -18.17
CA ALA A 79 -12.99 19.78 -18.44
C ALA A 79 -13.60 18.53 -17.79
N TRP A 80 -12.88 17.41 -17.78
CA TRP A 80 -13.31 16.20 -17.07
C TRP A 80 -13.45 16.41 -15.57
N ARG A 81 -12.49 17.10 -14.94
CA ARG A 81 -12.49 17.39 -13.48
C ARG A 81 -13.71 18.18 -13.03
N VAL A 82 -14.26 19.02 -13.88
CA VAL A 82 -15.41 19.87 -13.53
C VAL A 82 -16.71 19.07 -13.43
N GLY A 83 -16.87 18.01 -14.23
CA GLY A 83 -18.12 17.23 -14.32
C GLY A 83 -18.06 15.83 -13.72
N HIS A 84 -16.89 15.29 -13.40
CA HIS A 84 -16.69 13.90 -13.02
C HIS A 84 -15.85 13.75 -11.75
N LEU A 85 -16.04 12.62 -11.07
CA LEU A 85 -15.28 12.30 -9.88
C LEU A 85 -13.78 12.21 -10.19
N HIS A 86 -13.00 12.98 -9.48
CA HIS A 86 -11.53 12.95 -9.53
C HIS A 86 -10.98 12.76 -8.13
N VAL A 87 -10.12 11.77 -7.95
CA VAL A 87 -9.40 11.54 -6.71
C VAL A 87 -7.98 12.08 -6.89
N PRO A 88 -7.60 13.17 -6.20
CA PRO A 88 -6.28 13.78 -6.35
C PRO A 88 -5.18 12.89 -5.78
N GLU A 89 -3.97 13.06 -6.28
CA GLU A 89 -2.76 12.37 -5.82
C GLU A 89 -2.57 12.50 -4.31
N THR A 90 -2.83 13.69 -3.75
CA THR A 90 -2.73 13.94 -2.30
C THR A 90 -3.65 13.07 -1.46
N ALA A 91 -4.82 12.71 -1.97
CA ALA A 91 -5.73 11.80 -1.26
C ALA A 91 -5.14 10.38 -1.16
N PHE A 92 -4.45 9.93 -2.22
CA PHE A 92 -3.74 8.64 -2.18
C PHE A 92 -2.53 8.69 -1.24
N ILE A 93 -1.72 9.76 -1.26
CA ILE A 93 -0.56 9.91 -0.38
C ILE A 93 -1.00 9.84 1.08
N VAL A 94 -1.94 10.69 1.48
CA VAL A 94 -2.42 10.75 2.87
C VAL A 94 -3.14 9.45 3.25
N GLY A 95 -4.01 8.94 2.38
CA GLY A 95 -4.74 7.70 2.59
C GLY A 95 -3.80 6.50 2.75
N TRP A 96 -2.76 6.41 1.92
CA TRP A 96 -1.76 5.34 1.99
C TRP A 96 -0.96 5.40 3.29
N ALA A 97 -0.46 6.57 3.68
CA ALA A 97 0.24 6.76 4.94
C ALA A 97 -0.63 6.32 6.14
N ILE A 98 -1.89 6.74 6.18
CA ILE A 98 -2.83 6.35 7.24
C ILE A 98 -3.03 4.83 7.26
N VAL A 99 -3.25 4.20 6.11
CA VAL A 99 -3.47 2.76 5.99
C VAL A 99 -2.22 1.98 6.44
N ILE A 100 -1.02 2.37 5.99
CA ILE A 100 0.24 1.72 6.41
C ILE A 100 0.41 1.80 7.93
N ILE A 101 0.21 2.97 8.53
CA ILE A 101 0.36 3.17 9.97
C ILE A 101 -0.69 2.36 10.73
N ALA A 102 -1.96 2.43 10.33
CA ALA A 102 -3.06 1.75 11.02
C ALA A 102 -2.91 0.22 10.93
N VAL A 103 -2.66 -0.31 9.72
CA VAL A 103 -2.48 -1.76 9.50
C VAL A 103 -1.20 -2.25 10.16
N GLY A 104 -0.10 -1.50 10.08
CA GLY A 104 1.16 -1.82 10.74
C GLY A 104 1.02 -1.86 12.26
N ALA A 105 0.37 -0.87 12.85
CA ALA A 105 0.12 -0.81 14.30
C ALA A 105 -0.82 -1.93 14.77
N TRP A 106 -1.89 -2.22 14.01
CA TRP A 106 -2.75 -3.37 14.30
C TRP A 106 -1.97 -4.69 14.22
N ALA A 107 -1.21 -4.88 13.16
CA ALA A 107 -0.43 -6.10 12.94
C ALA A 107 0.63 -6.32 14.01
N ALA A 108 1.28 -5.24 14.49
CA ALA A 108 2.22 -5.30 15.59
C ALA A 108 1.55 -5.77 16.89
N ARG A 109 0.33 -5.24 17.21
CA ARG A 109 -0.45 -5.68 18.37
C ARG A 109 -0.97 -7.12 18.22
N ALA A 110 -1.34 -7.51 17.00
CA ALA A 110 -1.85 -8.85 16.69
C ALA A 110 -0.73 -9.89 16.44
N ASN A 111 0.54 -9.53 16.62
CA ASN A 111 1.70 -10.38 16.38
C ASN A 111 1.79 -10.96 14.96
N ARG A 112 1.35 -10.20 13.95
CA ARG A 112 1.34 -10.62 12.54
C ARG A 112 2.58 -10.09 11.82
N ARG A 113 3.73 -10.71 12.07
CA ARG A 113 5.07 -10.28 11.58
C ARG A 113 5.10 -9.96 10.08
N TRP A 114 4.49 -10.81 9.24
CA TRP A 114 4.51 -10.62 7.79
C TRP A 114 3.79 -9.33 7.36
N VAL A 115 2.71 -8.95 8.05
CA VAL A 115 1.98 -7.69 7.76
C VAL A 115 2.82 -6.48 8.19
N VAL A 116 3.48 -6.56 9.36
CA VAL A 116 4.39 -5.50 9.83
C VAL A 116 5.54 -5.29 8.85
N THR A 117 6.17 -6.38 8.39
CA THR A 117 7.25 -6.30 7.40
C THR A 117 6.76 -5.70 6.07
N THR A 118 5.59 -6.11 5.59
CA THR A 118 4.98 -5.55 4.38
C THR A 118 4.69 -4.06 4.55
N ALA A 119 4.09 -3.65 5.67
CA ALA A 119 3.82 -2.25 5.97
C ALA A 119 5.10 -1.41 6.06
N ALA A 120 6.16 -1.95 6.67
CA ALA A 120 7.45 -1.28 6.76
C ALA A 120 8.11 -1.08 5.38
N VAL A 121 8.09 -2.10 4.52
CA VAL A 121 8.64 -2.02 3.16
C VAL A 121 7.89 -0.97 2.33
N PHE A 122 6.55 -1.02 2.33
CA PHE A 122 5.76 -0.07 1.56
C PHE A 122 5.78 1.33 2.16
N GLY A 123 5.90 1.46 3.49
CA GLY A 123 6.15 2.75 4.14
C GLY A 123 7.47 3.38 3.73
N ALA A 124 8.52 2.57 3.57
CA ALA A 124 9.80 3.04 3.04
C ALA A 124 9.67 3.47 1.57
N ILE A 125 8.94 2.70 0.73
CA ILE A 125 8.69 3.05 -0.67
C ILE A 125 7.91 4.36 -0.77
N GLU A 126 6.83 4.53 0.01
CA GLU A 126 6.05 5.77 0.06
C GLU A 126 6.91 6.95 0.44
N PHE A 127 7.62 6.84 1.58
CA PHE A 127 8.52 7.88 2.05
C PHE A 127 9.54 8.29 0.97
N TYR A 128 10.16 7.29 0.32
CA TYR A 128 11.17 7.52 -0.70
C TYR A 128 10.58 8.21 -1.93
N THR A 129 9.43 7.73 -2.40
CA THR A 129 8.73 8.32 -3.55
C THR A 129 8.37 9.78 -3.28
N GLN A 130 7.73 10.07 -2.14
CA GLN A 130 7.34 11.43 -1.78
C GLN A 130 8.53 12.35 -1.53
N TRP A 131 9.61 11.79 -0.97
CA TRP A 131 10.84 12.55 -0.74
C TRP A 131 11.44 13.05 -2.06
N PHE A 132 11.59 12.16 -3.03
CA PHE A 132 12.19 12.53 -4.33
C PHE A 132 11.27 13.38 -5.19
N GLU A 133 9.97 13.15 -5.17
CA GLU A 133 8.98 13.96 -5.88
C GLU A 133 9.00 15.42 -5.40
N ARG A 134 9.16 15.65 -4.11
CA ARG A 134 9.09 17.01 -3.51
C ARG A 134 10.42 17.72 -3.42
N LEU A 135 11.51 17.00 -3.11
CA LEU A 135 12.83 17.59 -2.83
C LEU A 135 13.80 17.43 -4.00
N GLY A 136 13.43 16.62 -4.99
CA GLY A 136 14.31 16.30 -6.11
C GLY A 136 15.53 15.48 -5.69
N ALA A 137 16.43 15.24 -6.64
CA ALA A 137 17.67 14.49 -6.43
C ALA A 137 18.83 15.38 -5.97
N ALA A 138 18.58 16.36 -5.12
CA ALA A 138 19.65 17.17 -4.55
C ALA A 138 20.61 16.30 -3.72
N PRO A 139 21.94 16.50 -3.75
CA PRO A 139 22.91 15.63 -3.07
C PRO A 139 22.63 15.45 -1.58
N TRP A 140 22.24 16.52 -0.88
CA TRP A 140 21.88 16.45 0.54
C TRP A 140 20.61 15.61 0.79
N ALA A 141 19.63 15.68 -0.14
CA ALA A 141 18.39 14.92 -0.05
C ALA A 141 18.67 13.41 -0.15
N ILE A 142 19.60 13.01 -1.03
CA ILE A 142 20.04 11.61 -1.19
C ILE A 142 20.71 11.11 0.09
N ILE A 143 21.58 11.93 0.70
CA ILE A 143 22.27 11.54 1.96
C ILE A 143 21.27 11.34 3.09
N VAL A 144 20.33 12.27 3.29
CA VAL A 144 19.33 12.19 4.36
C VAL A 144 18.39 11.00 4.11
N ALA A 145 17.96 10.78 2.88
CA ALA A 145 17.15 9.61 2.53
C ALA A 145 17.90 8.30 2.82
N GLY A 146 19.18 8.20 2.48
CA GLY A 146 20.02 7.04 2.77
C GLY A 146 20.15 6.77 4.27
N LEU A 147 20.42 7.81 5.07
CA LEU A 147 20.49 7.69 6.54
C LEU A 147 19.15 7.26 7.15
N THR A 148 18.03 7.75 6.62
CA THR A 148 16.69 7.38 7.08
C THR A 148 16.41 5.90 6.82
N ILE A 149 16.80 5.37 5.64
CA ILE A 149 16.67 3.94 5.34
C ILE A 149 17.51 3.09 6.30
N VAL A 150 18.74 3.48 6.55
CA VAL A 150 19.61 2.75 7.49
C VAL A 150 19.00 2.75 8.89
N ALA A 151 18.49 3.89 9.37
CA ALA A 151 17.81 3.98 10.66
C ALA A 151 16.57 3.07 10.72
N PHE A 152 15.78 3.04 9.65
CA PHE A 152 14.60 2.18 9.53
C PHE A 152 14.97 0.69 9.50
N ALA A 153 16.02 0.32 8.78
CA ALA A 153 16.54 -1.05 8.74
C ALA A 153 17.02 -1.51 10.12
N ILE A 154 17.74 -0.65 10.87
CA ILE A 154 18.19 -0.93 12.23
C ILE A 154 17.00 -1.09 13.17
N ALA A 155 15.98 -0.23 13.08
CA ALA A 155 14.78 -0.31 13.89
C ALA A 155 14.03 -1.63 13.64
N LEU A 156 13.87 -2.01 12.37
CA LEU A 156 13.23 -3.26 11.98
C LEU A 156 14.03 -4.49 12.42
N TRP A 157 15.34 -4.44 12.28
CA TRP A 157 16.24 -5.50 12.76
C TRP A 157 16.13 -5.67 14.28
N ARG A 158 16.18 -4.58 15.06
CA ARG A 158 15.98 -4.61 16.52
C ARG A 158 14.61 -5.16 16.90
N TYR A 159 13.56 -4.74 16.19
CA TYR A 159 12.21 -5.29 16.38
C TYR A 159 12.19 -6.81 16.18
N ASN A 160 12.81 -7.31 15.11
CA ASN A 160 12.88 -8.74 14.87
C ASN A 160 13.67 -9.52 15.92
N LEU A 161 14.77 -8.97 16.43
CA LEU A 161 15.58 -9.59 17.50
C LEU A 161 14.81 -9.76 18.81
N THR A 162 13.88 -8.86 19.14
CA THR A 162 13.06 -8.99 20.37
C THR A 162 12.11 -10.17 20.34
N TRP A 163 11.78 -10.66 19.13
CA TRP A 163 10.88 -11.80 18.93
C TRP A 163 11.58 -13.15 18.91
N ASP A 164 12.86 -13.19 18.60
CA ASP A 164 13.65 -14.42 18.49
C ASP A 164 14.28 -14.82 19.84
N ARG A 165 13.96 -14.13 20.93
CA ARG A 165 14.39 -14.58 22.26
C ARG A 165 13.63 -15.85 22.61
N PRO A 166 14.33 -17.00 22.77
CA PRO A 166 13.69 -18.19 23.28
C PRO A 166 13.12 -17.86 24.65
N THR A 167 11.83 -18.13 24.86
CA THR A 167 11.27 -18.22 26.20
C THR A 167 12.08 -19.27 26.93
N THR A 168 12.97 -18.85 27.83
CA THR A 168 13.63 -19.76 28.75
C THR A 168 12.53 -20.45 29.54
N VAL A 169 12.24 -21.69 29.12
CA VAL A 169 11.41 -22.59 29.92
C VAL A 169 12.22 -22.85 31.16
N THR A 170 11.89 -22.14 32.25
CA THR A 170 12.32 -22.49 33.59
C THR A 170 11.69 -23.85 33.92
N ALA A 171 12.52 -24.87 33.90
CA ALA A 171 12.18 -26.23 34.38
C ALA A 171 12.00 -26.21 35.89
#